data_09d47870d7456454e4e75c852b7b21e0
#
_entry.id   09d47870d7456454e4e75c852b7b21e0
#
_cell.length_a   1.000
_cell.length_b   1.000
_cell.length_c   1.000
_cell.angle_alpha   90.00
_cell.angle_beta   90.00
_cell.angle_gamma   90.00
#
_symmetry.space_group_name_H-M   'P 1'
#
loop_
_entity.id
_entity.type
_entity.pdbx_description
1 polymer ?
#
loop_
_entity_poly.entity_id
_entity_poly.type
_entity_poly.pdbx_seq_one_letter_code
_entity_poly.pdbx_strand_id
1 'polypeptide(L)'
;MEKKETIYLIDGSALAYRSYFGTIRNRLATSKGQPTGAVYAFVNSLKRIIEEVKPDYIGMVFDAPEKTFRHAIYADYKATREAMPEDLVEQWPVMTEIVKAMNIPVITLPGYEADDVIGTLAKTAKAQGLVVYMVTGDKDFMQLIDDDIYVYKPASGQKEVEIIDSEAVVARWGVRPEQIADYLGLVGDSSDNIPGIKGIGPAKAEPLLAKWDTLEKVIEQADATGNPRLAEMLRSGAESARLSKRLATIKTDVPVEINIEQLKIQPVNRAELERLFRELEFFSMIEPEEEKSVKPKKHYSAIQKSTEVHELVKKLRNMELLSVDLETTAMDPMTAEIVGVALSWKADSGVTSRYCTHQCLISSLVRQEIRNFSAF
;
A
#
# COMPACT_ATOMS: atom_id res chain seq x y z
N MET A 1 -9.71 -27.99 7.90
CA MET A 1 -10.24 -26.73 8.45
C MET A 1 -10.57 -25.84 7.26
N GLU A 2 -11.79 -25.36 7.14
CA GLU A 2 -12.11 -24.36 6.12
C GLU A 2 -11.27 -23.10 6.37
N LYS A 3 -10.76 -22.50 5.29
CA LYS A 3 -10.01 -21.25 5.37
C LYS A 3 -10.99 -20.16 5.79
N LYS A 4 -10.76 -19.50 6.93
CA LYS A 4 -11.57 -18.35 7.33
C LYS A 4 -11.44 -17.24 6.28
N GLU A 5 -12.54 -16.58 5.96
CA GLU A 5 -12.53 -15.38 5.11
C GLU A 5 -11.83 -14.23 5.82
N THR A 6 -11.22 -13.35 5.04
CA THR A 6 -10.41 -12.24 5.54
C THR A 6 -11.02 -10.89 5.19
N ILE A 7 -10.94 -9.94 6.12
CA ILE A 7 -11.31 -8.54 5.89
C ILE A 7 -10.12 -7.62 6.13
N TYR A 8 -9.90 -6.68 5.21
CA TYR A 8 -8.89 -5.63 5.32
C TYR A 8 -9.57 -4.28 5.48
N LEU A 9 -9.44 -3.68 6.67
CA LEU A 9 -9.94 -2.35 7.00
C LEU A 9 -8.79 -1.35 6.92
N ILE A 10 -8.83 -0.50 5.91
CA ILE A 10 -7.72 0.40 5.59
C ILE A 10 -7.98 1.76 6.22
N ASP A 11 -7.04 2.22 7.03
CA ASP A 11 -6.95 3.60 7.49
C ASP A 11 -6.51 4.47 6.30
N GLY A 12 -7.50 5.05 5.64
CA GLY A 12 -7.31 5.87 4.43
C GLY A 12 -6.58 7.17 4.72
N SER A 13 -6.84 7.76 5.90
CA SER A 13 -6.16 8.97 6.35
C SER A 13 -4.67 8.73 6.54
N ALA A 14 -4.30 7.69 7.30
CA ALA A 14 -2.88 7.35 7.51
C ALA A 14 -2.20 6.97 6.20
N LEU A 15 -2.87 6.23 5.30
CA LEU A 15 -2.32 5.87 4.00
C LEU A 15 -2.09 7.10 3.11
N ALA A 16 -3.02 8.07 3.10
CA ALA A 16 -2.90 9.32 2.34
C ALA A 16 -1.74 10.18 2.83
N TYR A 17 -1.65 10.42 4.14
CA TYR A 17 -0.55 11.16 4.73
C TYR A 17 0.80 10.48 4.49
N ARG A 18 0.88 9.18 4.66
CA ARG A 18 2.09 8.40 4.37
C ARG A 18 2.51 8.52 2.91
N SER A 19 1.57 8.46 1.99
CA SER A 19 1.82 8.61 0.55
C SER A 19 2.34 10.00 0.21
N TYR A 20 1.77 11.02 0.83
CA TYR A 20 2.22 12.41 0.68
C TYR A 20 3.65 12.59 1.16
N PHE A 21 3.96 12.23 2.41
CA PHE A 21 5.31 12.39 2.95
C PHE A 21 6.35 11.50 2.25
N GLY A 22 5.94 10.35 1.71
CA GLY A 22 6.79 9.49 0.92
C GLY A 22 7.22 10.09 -0.41
N THR A 23 6.43 11.01 -0.98
CA THR A 23 6.67 11.64 -2.29
C THR A 23 7.05 13.11 -2.23
N ILE A 24 7.09 13.72 -1.06
CA ILE A 24 7.34 15.16 -0.88
C ILE A 24 8.64 15.66 -1.52
N ARG A 25 9.66 14.78 -1.64
CA ARG A 25 10.94 15.08 -2.29
C ARG A 25 10.90 14.96 -3.80
N ASN A 26 10.00 14.15 -4.34
CA ASN A 26 9.81 13.89 -5.78
C ASN A 26 8.44 14.41 -6.18
N ARG A 27 8.32 15.71 -6.37
CA ARG A 27 7.05 16.36 -6.73
C ARG A 27 6.64 15.93 -8.12
N LEU A 28 5.71 14.98 -8.20
CA LEU A 28 5.02 14.63 -9.44
C LEU A 28 3.85 15.58 -9.64
N ALA A 29 3.69 16.06 -10.87
CA ALA A 29 2.56 16.88 -11.27
C ALA A 29 2.18 16.55 -12.71
N THR A 30 0.93 16.82 -13.09
CA THR A 30 0.51 16.77 -14.50
C THR A 30 1.20 17.86 -15.32
N SER A 31 1.12 17.76 -16.64
CA SER A 31 1.58 18.80 -17.58
C SER A 31 0.96 20.17 -17.34
N LYS A 32 -0.19 20.23 -16.63
CA LYS A 32 -0.90 21.45 -16.23
C LYS A 32 -0.49 21.96 -14.84
N GLY A 33 0.44 21.29 -14.15
CA GLY A 33 0.96 21.68 -12.84
C GLY A 33 0.14 21.19 -11.64
N GLN A 34 -0.87 20.35 -11.83
CA GLN A 34 -1.63 19.76 -10.73
C GLN A 34 -0.76 18.74 -9.98
N PRO A 35 -0.62 18.83 -8.64
CA PRO A 35 0.18 17.87 -7.86
C PRO A 35 -0.49 16.49 -7.87
N THR A 36 0.31 15.43 -8.11
CA THR A 36 -0.19 14.05 -8.25
C THR A 36 0.64 13.03 -7.47
N GLY A 37 1.73 13.45 -6.84
CA GLY A 37 2.67 12.53 -6.19
C GLY A 37 2.05 11.68 -5.10
N ALA A 38 1.23 12.29 -4.23
CA ALA A 38 0.55 11.58 -3.16
C ALA A 38 -0.51 10.60 -3.71
N VAL A 39 -1.27 10.99 -4.73
CA VAL A 39 -2.23 10.11 -5.41
C VAL A 39 -1.52 8.91 -6.02
N TYR A 40 -0.41 9.13 -6.73
CA TYR A 40 0.37 8.07 -7.35
C TYR A 40 0.86 7.03 -6.34
N ALA A 41 1.46 7.48 -5.23
CA ALA A 41 1.95 6.61 -4.18
C ALA A 41 0.81 5.88 -3.43
N PHE A 42 -0.30 6.57 -3.20
CA PHE A 42 -1.50 6.02 -2.57
C PHE A 42 -2.07 4.86 -3.40
N VAL A 43 -2.29 5.08 -4.70
CA VAL A 43 -2.83 4.07 -5.62
C VAL A 43 -1.90 2.86 -5.71
N ASN A 44 -0.59 3.08 -5.86
CA ASN A 44 0.38 1.99 -5.89
C ASN A 44 0.39 1.18 -4.60
N SER A 45 0.32 1.86 -3.45
CA SER A 45 0.27 1.17 -2.14
C SER A 45 -1.01 0.34 -2.01
N LEU A 46 -2.15 0.90 -2.42
CA LEU A 46 -3.44 0.23 -2.37
C LEU A 46 -3.50 -0.98 -3.32
N LYS A 47 -3.08 -0.81 -4.58
CA LYS A 47 -2.99 -1.91 -5.56
C LYS A 47 -2.09 -3.02 -5.03
N ARG A 48 -0.92 -2.67 -4.53
CA ARG A 48 0.02 -3.65 -3.97
C ARG A 48 -0.60 -4.45 -2.81
N ILE A 49 -1.27 -3.78 -1.86
CA ILE A 49 -1.94 -4.45 -0.75
C ILE A 49 -2.96 -5.45 -1.30
N ILE A 50 -3.85 -5.03 -2.21
CA ILE A 50 -4.91 -5.89 -2.76
C ILE A 50 -4.33 -7.09 -3.51
N GLU A 51 -3.29 -6.88 -4.32
CA GLU A 51 -2.64 -7.94 -5.12
C GLU A 51 -1.91 -8.97 -4.24
N GLU A 52 -1.23 -8.51 -3.18
CA GLU A 52 -0.47 -9.37 -2.26
C GLU A 52 -1.40 -10.22 -1.38
N VAL A 53 -2.46 -9.62 -0.82
CA VAL A 53 -3.27 -10.30 0.19
C VAL A 53 -4.54 -10.92 -0.36
N LYS A 54 -5.08 -10.44 -1.49
CA LYS A 54 -6.30 -10.91 -2.15
C LYS A 54 -7.46 -11.05 -1.15
N PRO A 55 -7.91 -9.94 -0.56
CA PRO A 55 -8.89 -9.96 0.52
C PRO A 55 -10.26 -10.44 0.03
N ASP A 56 -11.03 -11.11 0.92
CA ASP A 56 -12.42 -11.44 0.64
C ASP A 56 -13.32 -10.21 0.84
N TYR A 57 -12.99 -9.37 1.83
CA TYR A 57 -13.68 -8.12 2.16
C TYR A 57 -12.65 -6.99 2.32
N ILE A 58 -13.03 -5.77 1.91
CA ILE A 58 -12.19 -4.58 2.00
C ILE A 58 -13.02 -3.34 2.27
N GLY A 59 -12.55 -2.46 3.16
CA GLY A 59 -13.15 -1.16 3.42
C GLY A 59 -12.08 -0.09 3.60
N MET A 60 -12.35 1.11 3.11
CA MET A 60 -11.50 2.29 3.28
C MET A 60 -12.18 3.27 4.22
N VAL A 61 -11.52 3.60 5.32
CA VAL A 61 -12.07 4.52 6.32
C VAL A 61 -11.25 5.81 6.34
N PHE A 62 -11.92 6.94 6.25
CA PHE A 62 -11.30 8.26 6.37
C PHE A 62 -11.86 9.00 7.58
N ASP A 63 -11.04 9.86 8.19
CA ASP A 63 -11.51 10.81 9.16
C ASP A 63 -12.50 11.79 8.54
N ALA A 64 -13.55 12.10 9.29
CA ALA A 64 -14.44 13.19 8.94
C ALA A 64 -13.77 14.54 9.29
N PRO A 65 -14.08 15.63 8.56
CA PRO A 65 -13.47 16.93 8.82
C PRO A 65 -13.93 17.59 10.13
N GLU A 66 -15.01 17.08 10.72
CA GLU A 66 -15.60 17.63 11.95
C GLU A 66 -14.80 17.23 13.19
N LYS A 67 -14.90 18.05 14.23
CA LYS A 67 -14.36 17.72 15.54
C LYS A 67 -15.05 16.50 16.13
N THR A 68 -14.26 15.63 16.77
CA THR A 68 -14.76 14.39 17.38
C THR A 68 -15.17 14.61 18.84
N PHE A 69 -15.81 13.60 19.44
CA PHE A 69 -16.17 13.60 20.87
C PHE A 69 -14.94 13.82 21.78
N ARG A 70 -13.72 13.47 21.33
CA ARG A 70 -12.50 13.68 22.10
C ARG A 70 -12.20 15.17 22.30
N HIS A 71 -12.48 16.02 21.30
CA HIS A 71 -12.34 17.47 21.44
C HIS A 71 -13.34 18.07 22.44
N ALA A 72 -14.51 17.45 22.61
CA ALA A 72 -15.47 17.87 23.64
C ALA A 72 -15.01 17.46 25.06
N ILE A 73 -14.23 16.38 25.18
CA ILE A 73 -13.65 15.92 26.45
C ILE A 73 -12.40 16.74 26.82
N TYR A 74 -11.56 17.05 25.83
CA TYR A 74 -10.29 17.73 26.02
C TYR A 74 -10.03 18.69 24.84
N ALA A 75 -10.13 19.98 25.08
CA ALA A 75 -10.06 21.00 24.03
C ALA A 75 -8.70 21.04 23.30
N ASP A 76 -7.63 20.66 24.01
CA ASP A 76 -6.27 20.63 23.46
C ASP A 76 -5.92 19.30 22.76
N TYR A 77 -6.88 18.38 22.61
CA TYR A 77 -6.67 17.13 21.89
C TYR A 77 -6.24 17.40 20.44
N LYS A 78 -5.12 16.81 20.04
CA LYS A 78 -4.49 17.02 18.71
C LYS A 78 -4.17 18.50 18.36
N ALA A 79 -4.15 19.41 19.34
CA ALA A 79 -3.90 20.83 19.07
C ALA A 79 -2.49 21.14 18.56
N THR A 80 -1.56 20.22 18.73
CA THR A 80 -0.17 20.31 18.22
C THR A 80 -0.01 19.79 16.79
N ARG A 81 -1.06 19.20 16.20
CA ARG A 81 -1.00 18.71 14.82
C ARG A 81 -1.04 19.88 13.85
N GLU A 82 -0.15 19.85 12.87
CA GLU A 82 -0.17 20.81 11.77
C GLU A 82 -1.41 20.61 10.89
N ALA A 83 -1.87 21.70 10.26
CA ALA A 83 -2.93 21.62 9.27
C ALA A 83 -2.50 20.73 8.08
N MET A 84 -3.48 20.14 7.40
CA MET A 84 -3.21 19.37 6.18
C MET A 84 -2.51 20.27 5.16
N PRO A 85 -1.38 19.83 4.57
CA PRO A 85 -0.69 20.58 3.51
C PRO A 85 -1.61 20.85 2.32
N GLU A 86 -1.53 22.06 1.75
CA GLU A 86 -2.38 22.49 0.63
C GLU A 86 -2.31 21.50 -0.56
N ASP A 87 -1.11 21.07 -0.92
CA ASP A 87 -0.89 20.05 -1.97
C ASP A 87 -1.62 18.73 -1.68
N LEU A 88 -1.81 18.35 -0.41
CA LEU A 88 -2.56 17.15 -0.04
C LEU A 88 -4.07 17.40 -0.05
N VAL A 89 -4.51 18.61 0.35
CA VAL A 89 -5.92 19.00 0.28
C VAL A 89 -6.45 18.89 -1.15
N GLU A 90 -5.67 19.33 -2.15
CA GLU A 90 -6.03 19.23 -3.57
C GLU A 90 -6.11 17.76 -4.05
N GLN A 91 -5.25 16.89 -3.55
CA GLN A 91 -5.15 15.50 -3.96
C GLN A 91 -6.17 14.58 -3.26
N TRP A 92 -6.70 14.99 -2.09
CA TRP A 92 -7.59 14.17 -1.28
C TRP A 92 -8.88 13.71 -1.97
N PRO A 93 -9.63 14.60 -2.64
CA PRO A 93 -10.83 14.21 -3.38
C PRO A 93 -10.52 13.18 -4.47
N VAL A 94 -9.40 13.36 -5.18
CA VAL A 94 -8.98 12.47 -6.26
C VAL A 94 -8.66 11.05 -5.73
N MET A 95 -7.99 10.95 -4.57
CA MET A 95 -7.78 9.66 -3.91
C MET A 95 -9.11 8.96 -3.61
N THR A 96 -10.07 9.71 -3.08
CA THR A 96 -11.40 9.19 -2.75
C THR A 96 -12.16 8.73 -3.99
N GLU A 97 -12.09 9.47 -5.11
CA GLU A 97 -12.70 9.08 -6.38
C GLU A 97 -12.10 7.78 -6.93
N ILE A 98 -10.76 7.64 -6.87
CA ILE A 98 -10.07 6.43 -7.31
C ILE A 98 -10.49 5.22 -6.45
N VAL A 99 -10.58 5.37 -5.12
CA VAL A 99 -11.04 4.31 -4.23
C VAL A 99 -12.46 3.87 -4.59
N LYS A 100 -13.37 4.83 -4.88
CA LYS A 100 -14.73 4.54 -5.35
C LYS A 100 -14.72 3.82 -6.70
N ALA A 101 -13.87 4.26 -7.64
CA ALA A 101 -13.71 3.60 -8.94
C ALA A 101 -13.13 2.18 -8.83
N MET A 102 -12.36 1.91 -7.77
CA MET A 102 -11.93 0.55 -7.41
C MET A 102 -13.04 -0.29 -6.78
N ASN A 103 -14.26 0.25 -6.66
CA ASN A 103 -15.42 -0.37 -5.98
C ASN A 103 -15.11 -0.75 -4.51
N ILE A 104 -14.25 0.02 -3.85
CA ILE A 104 -13.97 -0.12 -2.42
C ILE A 104 -14.89 0.84 -1.67
N PRO A 105 -15.72 0.35 -0.72
CA PRO A 105 -16.55 1.21 0.10
C PRO A 105 -15.72 2.21 0.90
N VAL A 106 -16.07 3.49 0.77
CA VAL A 106 -15.49 4.60 1.52
C VAL A 106 -16.39 4.94 2.69
N ILE A 107 -15.84 4.91 3.88
CA ILE A 107 -16.58 5.08 5.14
C ILE A 107 -16.03 6.29 5.87
N THR A 108 -16.91 7.17 6.29
CA THR A 108 -16.63 8.30 7.18
C THR A 108 -17.77 8.44 8.18
N LEU A 109 -17.48 8.82 9.40
CA LEU A 109 -18.51 9.00 10.43
C LEU A 109 -18.27 10.31 11.19
N PRO A 110 -19.08 11.35 10.98
CA PRO A 110 -18.97 12.60 11.70
C PRO A 110 -19.02 12.43 13.22
N GLY A 111 -18.15 13.15 13.94
CA GLY A 111 -18.05 13.09 15.39
C GLY A 111 -17.17 11.95 15.95
N TYR A 112 -16.68 11.06 15.11
CA TYR A 112 -15.77 9.97 15.45
C TYR A 112 -14.52 9.99 14.55
N GLU A 113 -13.47 9.35 15.00
CA GLU A 113 -12.25 9.17 14.20
C GLU A 113 -12.32 7.89 13.38
N ALA A 114 -11.49 7.81 12.32
CA ALA A 114 -11.36 6.60 11.52
C ALA A 114 -11.05 5.37 12.38
N ASP A 115 -10.25 5.56 13.44
CA ASP A 115 -9.87 4.52 14.39
C ASP A 115 -11.09 3.87 15.07
N ASP A 116 -12.05 4.71 15.50
CA ASP A 116 -13.27 4.24 16.18
C ASP A 116 -14.15 3.44 15.20
N VAL A 117 -14.23 3.89 13.95
CA VAL A 117 -14.97 3.21 12.88
C VAL A 117 -14.31 1.87 12.56
N ILE A 118 -13.00 1.85 12.34
CA ILE A 118 -12.22 0.63 12.07
C ILE A 118 -12.34 -0.33 13.25
N GLY A 119 -12.20 0.16 14.49
CA GLY A 119 -12.33 -0.67 15.68
C GLY A 119 -13.70 -1.32 15.82
N THR A 120 -14.78 -0.58 15.52
CA THR A 120 -16.15 -1.11 15.52
C THR A 120 -16.36 -2.16 14.44
N LEU A 121 -15.90 -1.88 13.23
CA LEU A 121 -15.99 -2.83 12.11
C LEU A 121 -15.14 -4.08 12.36
N ALA A 122 -13.96 -3.93 12.96
CA ALA A 122 -13.08 -5.04 13.29
C ALA A 122 -13.73 -6.00 14.29
N LYS A 123 -14.32 -5.48 15.38
CA LYS A 123 -15.05 -6.33 16.34
C LYS A 123 -16.30 -6.96 15.74
N THR A 124 -17.03 -6.23 14.88
CA THR A 124 -18.20 -6.74 14.18
C THR A 124 -17.83 -7.87 13.22
N ALA A 125 -16.79 -7.70 12.41
CA ALA A 125 -16.31 -8.70 11.47
C ALA A 125 -15.82 -9.96 12.17
N LYS A 126 -15.03 -9.81 13.24
CA LYS A 126 -14.60 -10.94 14.09
C LYS A 126 -15.80 -11.71 14.66
N ALA A 127 -16.83 -11.00 15.15
CA ALA A 127 -18.05 -11.65 15.67
C ALA A 127 -18.80 -12.46 14.60
N GLN A 128 -18.58 -12.17 13.31
CA GLN A 128 -19.09 -12.93 12.16
C GLN A 128 -18.13 -14.04 11.69
N GLY A 129 -17.01 -14.24 12.39
CA GLY A 129 -16.07 -15.32 12.13
C GLY A 129 -14.96 -15.00 11.11
N LEU A 130 -14.82 -13.73 10.70
CA LEU A 130 -13.74 -13.32 9.80
C LEU A 130 -12.42 -13.10 10.55
N VAL A 131 -11.31 -13.25 9.83
CA VAL A 131 -9.99 -12.78 10.27
C VAL A 131 -9.81 -11.34 9.79
N VAL A 132 -9.47 -10.46 10.73
CA VAL A 132 -9.41 -9.01 10.50
C VAL A 132 -7.99 -8.52 10.43
N TYR A 133 -7.68 -7.75 9.40
CA TYR A 133 -6.44 -7.01 9.25
C TYR A 133 -6.74 -5.51 9.20
N MET A 134 -6.33 -4.78 10.24
CA MET A 134 -6.38 -3.32 10.28
C MET A 134 -5.12 -2.77 9.60
N VAL A 135 -5.29 -2.15 8.44
CA VAL A 135 -4.17 -1.66 7.62
C VAL A 135 -3.82 -0.25 8.03
N THR A 136 -2.89 -0.13 8.96
CA THR A 136 -2.43 1.16 9.50
C THR A 136 -1.00 1.09 10.02
N GLY A 137 -0.37 2.24 10.21
CA GLY A 137 0.91 2.38 10.92
C GLY A 137 0.74 2.90 12.35
N ASP A 138 -0.49 3.20 12.76
CA ASP A 138 -0.77 3.80 14.05
C ASP A 138 -0.65 2.77 15.18
N LYS A 139 0.03 3.17 16.26
CA LYS A 139 0.27 2.36 17.45
C LYS A 139 -0.99 2.14 18.28
N ASP A 140 -1.96 3.04 18.18
CA ASP A 140 -3.14 3.00 19.01
C ASP A 140 -4.02 1.79 18.69
N PHE A 141 -3.97 1.31 17.46
CA PHE A 141 -4.64 0.07 17.03
C PHE A 141 -4.12 -1.20 17.72
N MET A 142 -2.94 -1.16 18.34
CA MET A 142 -2.41 -2.30 19.10
C MET A 142 -3.35 -2.75 20.22
N GLN A 143 -4.19 -1.84 20.77
CA GLN A 143 -5.18 -2.16 21.80
C GLN A 143 -6.32 -3.08 21.34
N LEU A 144 -6.51 -3.22 20.02
CA LEU A 144 -7.59 -3.99 19.40
C LEU A 144 -7.18 -5.40 19.01
N ILE A 145 -5.86 -5.68 19.00
CA ILE A 145 -5.29 -6.95 18.57
C ILE A 145 -5.74 -8.08 19.51
N ASP A 146 -6.13 -9.19 18.91
CA ASP A 146 -6.46 -10.44 19.58
C ASP A 146 -6.26 -11.65 18.63
N ASP A 147 -6.84 -12.82 18.95
CA ASP A 147 -6.61 -14.07 18.21
C ASP A 147 -7.00 -14.01 16.71
N ASP A 148 -7.97 -13.18 16.34
CA ASP A 148 -8.46 -13.03 14.95
C ASP A 148 -8.40 -11.56 14.45
N ILE A 149 -7.78 -10.65 15.20
CA ILE A 149 -7.58 -9.24 14.79
C ILE A 149 -6.10 -8.90 14.85
N TYR A 150 -5.57 -8.44 13.71
CA TYR A 150 -4.15 -8.12 13.52
C TYR A 150 -4.00 -6.70 12.98
N VAL A 151 -2.83 -6.09 13.22
CA VAL A 151 -2.44 -4.89 12.48
C VAL A 151 -1.55 -5.32 11.30
N TYR A 152 -1.95 -4.90 10.10
CA TYR A 152 -1.18 -5.04 8.89
C TYR A 152 -0.48 -3.71 8.61
N LYS A 153 0.84 -3.69 8.76
CA LYS A 153 1.65 -2.52 8.47
C LYS A 153 2.27 -2.65 7.08
N PRO A 154 1.82 -1.85 6.11
CA PRO A 154 2.30 -1.97 4.75
C PRO A 154 3.80 -1.72 4.64
N ALA A 155 4.45 -2.35 3.66
CA ALA A 155 5.86 -2.14 3.33
C ALA A 155 6.20 -0.64 3.15
N SER A 156 7.40 -0.21 3.56
CA SER A 156 7.84 1.18 3.45
C SER A 156 9.34 1.25 3.14
N GLY A 157 9.69 1.79 1.98
CA GLY A 157 11.08 1.81 1.52
C GLY A 157 11.63 0.40 1.41
N GLN A 158 12.68 0.09 2.19
CA GLN A 158 13.29 -1.25 2.26
C GLN A 158 12.65 -2.18 3.30
N LYS A 159 11.66 -1.68 4.08
CA LYS A 159 10.97 -2.49 5.08
C LYS A 159 9.88 -3.30 4.42
N GLU A 160 9.85 -4.59 4.72
CA GLU A 160 8.80 -5.50 4.29
C GLU A 160 7.47 -5.24 5.03
N VAL A 161 6.42 -5.93 4.60
CA VAL A 161 5.14 -5.96 5.30
C VAL A 161 5.35 -6.57 6.69
N GLU A 162 4.75 -5.96 7.71
CA GLU A 162 4.77 -6.45 9.08
C GLU A 162 3.33 -6.74 9.52
N ILE A 163 3.06 -7.98 9.92
CA ILE A 163 1.80 -8.35 10.58
C ILE A 163 2.10 -8.38 12.07
N ILE A 164 1.35 -7.58 12.83
CA ILE A 164 1.52 -7.43 14.26
C ILE A 164 0.40 -8.19 14.97
N ASP A 165 0.79 -9.15 15.78
CA ASP A 165 -0.05 -9.95 16.65
C ASP A 165 0.17 -9.59 18.12
N SER A 166 -0.47 -10.31 19.03
CA SER A 166 -0.36 -10.10 20.47
C SER A 166 1.07 -10.30 20.99
N GLU A 167 1.82 -11.25 20.44
CA GLU A 167 3.21 -11.52 20.86
C GLU A 167 4.13 -10.36 20.43
N ALA A 168 3.94 -9.86 19.24
CA ALA A 168 4.69 -8.70 18.73
C ALA A 168 4.39 -7.42 19.54
N VAL A 169 3.15 -7.23 20.01
CA VAL A 169 2.79 -6.12 20.91
C VAL A 169 3.56 -6.23 22.21
N VAL A 170 3.51 -7.40 22.86
CA VAL A 170 4.23 -7.62 24.12
C VAL A 170 5.74 -7.43 23.95
N ALA A 171 6.31 -7.96 22.88
CA ALA A 171 7.75 -7.81 22.59
C ALA A 171 8.17 -6.35 22.40
N ARG A 172 7.30 -5.51 21.81
CA ARG A 172 7.61 -4.11 21.49
C ARG A 172 7.28 -3.13 22.61
N TRP A 173 6.17 -3.36 23.31
CA TRP A 173 5.62 -2.41 24.28
C TRP A 173 5.73 -2.87 25.74
N GLY A 174 6.14 -4.12 25.98
CA GLY A 174 6.24 -4.70 27.32
C GLY A 174 4.88 -4.88 28.03
N VAL A 175 3.78 -4.67 27.30
CA VAL A 175 2.40 -4.81 27.82
C VAL A 175 1.54 -5.56 26.80
N ARG A 176 0.45 -6.17 27.26
CA ARG A 176 -0.49 -6.88 26.39
C ARG A 176 -1.37 -5.90 25.61
N PRO A 177 -1.99 -6.32 24.47
CA PRO A 177 -2.89 -5.48 23.68
C PRO A 177 -3.94 -4.76 24.52
N GLU A 178 -4.65 -5.45 25.38
CA GLU A 178 -5.69 -4.89 26.24
C GLU A 178 -5.19 -3.87 27.26
N GLN A 179 -3.88 -3.83 27.51
CA GLN A 179 -3.24 -2.86 28.40
C GLN A 179 -2.71 -1.60 27.69
N ILE A 180 -2.75 -1.55 26.36
CA ILE A 180 -2.20 -0.40 25.59
C ILE A 180 -2.91 0.91 25.98
N ALA A 181 -4.23 0.92 26.14
CA ALA A 181 -4.94 2.11 26.58
C ALA A 181 -4.54 2.55 28.01
N ASP A 182 -4.32 1.59 28.93
CA ASP A 182 -3.81 1.85 30.28
C ASP A 182 -2.37 2.38 30.25
N TYR A 183 -1.55 1.80 29.37
CA TYR A 183 -0.18 2.25 29.15
C TYR A 183 -0.11 3.71 28.64
N LEU A 184 -0.92 4.04 27.62
CA LEU A 184 -1.04 5.41 27.12
C LEU A 184 -1.65 6.36 28.18
N GLY A 185 -2.53 5.87 29.02
CA GLY A 185 -3.04 6.59 30.18
C GLY A 185 -1.92 7.02 31.13
N LEU A 186 -0.93 6.15 31.38
CA LEU A 186 0.22 6.45 32.23
C LEU A 186 1.26 7.34 31.53
N VAL A 187 1.66 6.97 30.32
CA VAL A 187 2.78 7.59 29.58
C VAL A 187 2.37 8.84 28.84
N GLY A 188 1.10 8.92 28.41
CA GLY A 188 0.62 9.93 27.47
C GLY A 188 0.99 9.64 26.03
N ASP A 189 0.57 10.54 25.13
CA ASP A 189 0.96 10.56 23.74
C ASP A 189 1.17 11.99 23.24
N SER A 190 2.41 12.32 22.91
CA SER A 190 2.76 13.64 22.40
C SER A 190 2.22 13.93 21.00
N SER A 191 1.99 12.90 20.16
CA SER A 191 1.45 13.07 18.81
C SER A 191 -0.02 13.54 18.84
N ASP A 192 -0.76 13.11 19.86
CA ASP A 192 -2.16 13.49 20.06
C ASP A 192 -2.39 14.49 21.18
N ASN A 193 -1.29 15.01 21.73
CA ASN A 193 -1.29 15.93 22.86
C ASN A 193 -2.03 15.34 24.10
N ILE A 194 -1.85 14.04 24.32
CA ILE A 194 -2.39 13.32 25.47
C ILE A 194 -1.36 13.39 26.62
N PRO A 195 -1.73 13.94 27.79
CA PRO A 195 -0.75 14.36 28.79
C PRO A 195 -0.07 13.23 29.56
N GLY A 196 -0.76 12.11 29.85
CA GLY A 196 -0.26 11.08 30.74
C GLY A 196 -0.01 11.58 32.17
N ILE A 197 0.90 10.91 32.88
CA ILE A 197 1.42 11.36 34.17
C ILE A 197 2.82 11.91 34.00
N LYS A 198 3.04 13.18 34.34
CA LYS A 198 4.34 13.81 34.23
C LYS A 198 5.43 13.04 34.99
N GLY A 199 6.47 12.60 34.24
CA GLY A 199 7.58 11.85 34.79
C GLY A 199 7.39 10.33 34.88
N ILE A 200 6.25 9.82 34.36
CA ILE A 200 6.05 8.40 34.10
C ILE A 200 6.21 8.17 32.59
N GLY A 201 7.26 7.45 32.23
CA GLY A 201 7.51 6.98 30.87
C GLY A 201 7.50 5.45 30.82
N PRO A 202 7.84 4.85 29.65
CA PRO A 202 7.83 3.40 29.44
C PRO A 202 8.45 2.59 30.56
N ALA A 203 9.68 2.90 30.95
CA ALA A 203 10.44 2.18 31.97
C ALA A 203 9.76 2.11 33.36
N LYS A 204 8.76 2.98 33.62
CA LYS A 204 7.96 2.92 34.85
C LYS A 204 6.60 2.32 34.60
N ALA A 205 5.97 2.59 33.46
CA ALA A 205 4.63 2.13 33.14
C ALA A 205 4.57 0.60 32.95
N GLU A 206 5.54 0.03 32.22
CA GLU A 206 5.61 -1.41 31.95
C GLU A 206 5.63 -2.27 33.23
N PRO A 207 6.55 -2.06 34.20
CA PRO A 207 6.55 -2.83 35.44
C PRO A 207 5.29 -2.62 36.29
N LEU A 208 4.71 -1.42 36.25
CA LEU A 208 3.47 -1.12 36.97
C LEU A 208 2.30 -1.94 36.43
N LEU A 209 2.12 -1.97 35.11
CA LEU A 209 1.07 -2.74 34.45
C LEU A 209 1.33 -4.25 34.52
N ALA A 210 2.56 -4.68 34.45
CA ALA A 210 2.91 -6.09 34.65
C ALA A 210 2.53 -6.58 36.06
N LYS A 211 2.65 -5.70 37.07
CA LYS A 211 2.33 -6.05 38.46
C LYS A 211 0.85 -5.92 38.85
N TRP A 212 0.20 -4.86 38.36
CA TRP A 212 -1.16 -4.52 38.78
C TRP A 212 -2.21 -4.54 37.67
N ASP A 213 -1.84 -4.91 36.48
CA ASP A 213 -2.69 -5.22 35.34
C ASP A 213 -3.38 -4.01 34.69
N THR A 214 -4.03 -3.15 35.46
CA THR A 214 -4.81 -2.01 34.92
C THR A 214 -4.41 -0.68 35.55
N LEU A 215 -4.64 0.42 34.85
CA LEU A 215 -4.40 1.78 35.33
C LEU A 215 -5.05 2.02 36.71
N GLU A 216 -6.28 1.62 36.88
CA GLU A 216 -7.00 1.84 38.15
C GLU A 216 -6.32 1.12 39.29
N LYS A 217 -5.93 -0.15 39.10
CA LYS A 217 -5.19 -0.91 40.12
C LYS A 217 -3.80 -0.31 40.39
N VAL A 218 -3.13 0.23 39.36
CA VAL A 218 -1.85 0.94 39.53
C VAL A 218 -2.04 2.16 40.45
N ILE A 219 -3.09 2.94 40.23
CA ILE A 219 -3.41 4.12 41.04
C ILE A 219 -3.79 3.73 42.46
N GLU A 220 -4.67 2.73 42.64
CA GLU A 220 -5.11 2.22 43.95
C GLU A 220 -3.94 1.69 44.76
N GLN A 221 -2.99 1.04 44.11
CA GLN A 221 -1.84 0.40 44.76
C GLN A 221 -0.57 1.31 44.76
N ALA A 222 -0.76 2.62 44.59
CA ALA A 222 0.35 3.57 44.53
C ALA A 222 1.33 3.44 45.70
N ASP A 223 0.82 3.24 46.94
CA ASP A 223 1.64 3.08 48.14
C ASP A 223 2.41 1.75 48.15
N ALA A 224 1.89 0.73 47.52
CA ALA A 224 2.53 -0.59 47.40
C ALA A 224 3.68 -0.62 46.39
N THR A 225 4.01 0.51 45.74
CA THR A 225 5.18 0.66 44.82
C THR A 225 6.49 0.60 45.60
N GLY A 226 6.50 0.87 46.89
CA GLY A 226 7.71 0.94 47.73
C GLY A 226 8.57 2.22 47.44
N ASN A 227 8.12 3.10 46.58
CA ASN A 227 8.78 4.36 46.23
C ASN A 227 7.85 5.55 46.51
N PRO A 228 8.08 6.32 47.60
CA PRO A 228 7.21 7.44 47.97
C PRO A 228 7.02 8.48 46.87
N ARG A 229 8.08 8.75 46.10
CA ARG A 229 8.02 9.72 44.98
C ARG A 229 7.14 9.19 43.84
N LEU A 230 7.24 7.91 43.51
CA LEU A 230 6.40 7.29 42.48
C LEU A 230 4.93 7.23 42.96
N ALA A 231 4.70 6.88 44.21
CA ALA A 231 3.36 6.86 44.80
C ALA A 231 2.70 8.26 44.73
N GLU A 232 3.44 9.30 45.05
CA GLU A 232 2.96 10.68 44.93
C GLU A 232 2.64 11.09 43.50
N MET A 233 3.51 10.73 42.54
CA MET A 233 3.26 10.97 41.10
C MET A 233 1.98 10.28 40.63
N LEU A 234 1.74 9.02 41.04
CA LEU A 234 0.56 8.27 40.66
C LEU A 234 -0.70 8.88 41.25
N ARG A 235 -0.68 9.29 42.54
CA ARG A 235 -1.83 9.94 43.18
C ARG A 235 -2.16 11.28 42.59
N SER A 236 -1.17 12.18 42.50
CA SER A 236 -1.36 13.52 41.94
C SER A 236 -1.69 13.51 40.47
N GLY A 237 -1.21 12.53 39.70
CA GLY A 237 -1.47 12.38 38.27
C GLY A 237 -2.70 11.53 37.92
N ALA A 238 -3.44 10.98 38.89
CA ALA A 238 -4.51 10.01 38.66
C ALA A 238 -5.60 10.50 37.69
N GLU A 239 -6.08 11.73 37.86
CA GLU A 239 -7.11 12.31 36.97
C GLU A 239 -6.58 12.54 35.56
N SER A 240 -5.32 12.99 35.42
CA SER A 240 -4.67 13.15 34.13
C SER A 240 -4.52 11.80 33.40
N ALA A 241 -4.16 10.74 34.14
CA ALA A 241 -4.04 9.39 33.58
C ALA A 241 -5.39 8.84 33.11
N ARG A 242 -6.46 9.03 33.90
CA ARG A 242 -7.82 8.63 33.51
C ARG A 242 -8.30 9.37 32.27
N LEU A 243 -8.07 10.68 32.22
CA LEU A 243 -8.36 11.49 31.03
C LEU A 243 -7.60 10.95 29.83
N SER A 244 -6.29 10.71 29.98
CA SER A 244 -5.41 10.21 28.93
C SER A 244 -5.86 8.84 28.43
N LYS A 245 -6.20 7.91 29.31
CA LYS A 245 -6.77 6.61 28.95
C LYS A 245 -8.06 6.76 28.15
N ARG A 246 -8.99 7.66 28.59
CA ARG A 246 -10.24 7.91 27.86
C ARG A 246 -10.00 8.46 26.45
N LEU A 247 -9.01 9.32 26.27
CA LEU A 247 -8.66 9.90 24.98
C LEU A 247 -7.99 8.87 24.04
N ALA A 248 -7.11 8.03 24.60
CA ALA A 248 -6.41 6.99 23.85
C ALA A 248 -7.27 5.76 23.54
N THR A 249 -8.39 5.56 24.24
CA THR A 249 -9.24 4.38 24.02
C THR A 249 -10.02 4.51 22.73
N ILE A 250 -9.83 3.57 21.81
CA ILE A 250 -10.61 3.44 20.59
C ILE A 250 -12.00 2.89 20.94
N LYS A 251 -13.05 3.59 20.47
CA LYS A 251 -14.42 3.11 20.62
C LYS A 251 -14.72 2.03 19.60
N THR A 252 -15.38 0.96 20.06
CA THR A 252 -15.73 -0.19 19.23
C THR A 252 -17.24 -0.43 19.11
N ASP A 253 -18.02 0.61 19.44
CA ASP A 253 -19.49 0.60 19.52
C ASP A 253 -20.12 1.84 18.85
N VAL A 254 -19.41 2.43 17.87
CA VAL A 254 -19.90 3.62 17.16
C VAL A 254 -21.01 3.27 16.17
N PRO A 255 -21.97 4.19 15.88
CA PRO A 255 -23.13 3.90 15.05
C PRO A 255 -22.78 3.86 13.55
N VAL A 256 -22.04 2.84 13.13
CA VAL A 256 -21.71 2.61 11.72
C VAL A 256 -22.89 1.88 11.06
N GLU A 257 -23.46 2.47 10.03
CA GLU A 257 -24.62 1.91 9.33
C GLU A 257 -24.27 0.87 8.26
N ILE A 258 -22.97 0.65 7.97
CA ILE A 258 -22.51 -0.29 6.96
C ILE A 258 -22.52 -1.73 7.48
N ASN A 259 -23.06 -2.65 6.69
CA ASN A 259 -22.98 -4.09 6.95
C ASN A 259 -21.68 -4.66 6.36
N ILE A 260 -21.07 -5.66 7.04
CA ILE A 260 -19.85 -6.33 6.58
C ILE A 260 -20.00 -6.91 5.17
N GLU A 261 -21.15 -7.46 4.79
CA GLU A 261 -21.41 -7.96 3.44
C GLU A 261 -21.29 -6.89 2.33
N GLN A 262 -21.50 -5.61 2.67
CA GLN A 262 -21.28 -4.50 1.73
C GLN A 262 -19.80 -4.21 1.47
N LEU A 263 -18.91 -4.75 2.31
CA LEU A 263 -17.47 -4.65 2.17
C LEU A 263 -16.88 -5.77 1.32
N LYS A 264 -17.69 -6.71 0.81
CA LYS A 264 -17.22 -7.78 -0.05
C LYS A 264 -16.57 -7.21 -1.30
N ILE A 265 -15.35 -7.70 -1.63
CA ILE A 265 -14.59 -7.18 -2.76
C ILE A 265 -15.37 -7.31 -4.07
N GLN A 266 -15.39 -6.25 -4.85
CA GLN A 266 -16.07 -6.18 -6.12
C GLN A 266 -15.08 -5.93 -7.27
N PRO A 267 -15.38 -6.36 -8.50
CA PRO A 267 -14.58 -5.98 -9.66
C PRO A 267 -14.49 -4.45 -9.80
N VAL A 268 -13.30 -3.96 -10.13
CA VAL A 268 -13.05 -2.53 -10.31
C VAL A 268 -13.83 -1.95 -11.50
N ASN A 269 -14.23 -0.69 -11.45
CA ASN A 269 -14.76 0.05 -12.59
C ASN A 269 -13.61 0.50 -13.50
N ARG A 270 -13.20 -0.37 -14.44
CA ARG A 270 -12.05 -0.14 -15.32
C ARG A 270 -12.17 1.14 -16.14
N ALA A 271 -13.35 1.44 -16.68
CA ALA A 271 -13.58 2.62 -17.51
C ALA A 271 -13.35 3.93 -16.72
N GLU A 272 -13.86 3.98 -15.49
CA GLU A 272 -13.68 5.13 -14.62
C GLU A 272 -12.24 5.28 -14.11
N LEU A 273 -11.59 4.17 -13.76
CA LEU A 273 -10.16 4.18 -13.40
C LEU A 273 -9.28 4.67 -14.54
N GLU A 274 -9.54 4.20 -15.77
CA GLU A 274 -8.80 4.63 -16.94
C GLU A 274 -8.99 6.13 -17.21
N ARG A 275 -10.23 6.64 -17.10
CA ARG A 275 -10.52 8.07 -17.21
C ARG A 275 -9.69 8.89 -16.21
N LEU A 276 -9.73 8.50 -14.93
CA LEU A 276 -8.99 9.17 -13.85
C LEU A 276 -7.47 9.09 -14.08
N PHE A 277 -6.94 7.93 -14.47
CA PHE A 277 -5.52 7.79 -14.73
C PHE A 277 -5.05 8.59 -15.95
N ARG A 278 -5.88 8.74 -16.98
CA ARG A 278 -5.58 9.63 -18.12
C ARG A 278 -5.56 11.10 -17.71
N GLU A 279 -6.51 11.56 -16.91
CA GLU A 279 -6.56 12.93 -16.38
C GLU A 279 -5.34 13.26 -15.49
N LEU A 280 -4.86 12.27 -14.73
CA LEU A 280 -3.69 12.39 -13.86
C LEU A 280 -2.36 12.11 -14.59
N GLU A 281 -2.40 11.76 -15.87
CA GLU A 281 -1.23 11.37 -16.68
C GLU A 281 -0.50 10.11 -16.15
N PHE A 282 -1.21 9.21 -15.49
CA PHE A 282 -0.71 7.94 -14.97
C PHE A 282 -0.75 6.83 -16.03
N PHE A 283 -0.16 7.07 -17.18
CA PHE A 283 -0.23 6.14 -18.31
C PHE A 283 0.31 4.74 -18.02
N SER A 284 1.28 4.62 -17.11
CA SER A 284 1.82 3.32 -16.67
C SER A 284 0.85 2.48 -15.84
N MET A 285 -0.20 3.09 -15.30
CA MET A 285 -1.23 2.40 -14.51
C MET A 285 -2.43 1.95 -15.35
N ILE A 286 -2.51 2.40 -16.60
CA ILE A 286 -3.57 2.02 -17.53
C ILE A 286 -3.23 0.61 -18.04
N GLU A 287 -4.05 -0.37 -17.68
CA GLU A 287 -3.94 -1.70 -18.25
C GLU A 287 -4.24 -1.60 -19.76
N PRO A 288 -3.42 -2.21 -20.61
CA PRO A 288 -3.79 -2.31 -22.01
C PRO A 288 -5.16 -2.94 -22.09
N GLU A 289 -6.08 -2.35 -22.86
CA GLU A 289 -7.31 -3.04 -23.18
C GLU A 289 -6.92 -4.46 -23.57
N GLU A 290 -7.45 -5.46 -22.84
CA GLU A 290 -7.54 -6.78 -23.42
C GLU A 290 -8.43 -6.60 -24.66
N GLU A 291 -7.83 -6.14 -25.76
CA GLU A 291 -8.43 -6.44 -27.03
C GLU A 291 -8.81 -7.91 -26.93
N LYS A 292 -10.09 -8.22 -27.10
CA LYS A 292 -10.52 -9.52 -27.59
C LYS A 292 -9.96 -9.65 -29.01
N SER A 293 -8.66 -9.46 -29.11
CA SER A 293 -7.90 -9.81 -30.28
C SER A 293 -8.04 -11.33 -30.33
N VAL A 294 -8.82 -11.79 -31.26
CA VAL A 294 -8.44 -13.00 -31.99
C VAL A 294 -6.95 -12.82 -32.21
N LYS A 295 -6.11 -13.46 -31.35
CA LYS A 295 -4.66 -13.36 -31.45
C LYS A 295 -4.36 -13.66 -32.90
N PRO A 296 -3.92 -12.69 -33.72
CA PRO A 296 -3.65 -12.99 -35.12
C PRO A 296 -2.68 -14.15 -35.10
N LYS A 297 -2.93 -15.16 -35.91
CA LYS A 297 -2.06 -16.35 -35.97
C LYS A 297 -0.67 -15.81 -36.31
N LYS A 298 0.18 -15.70 -35.28
CA LYS A 298 1.57 -15.25 -35.46
C LYS A 298 2.29 -16.27 -36.32
N HIS A 299 2.70 -15.86 -37.49
CA HIS A 299 3.44 -16.69 -38.42
C HIS A 299 4.95 -16.46 -38.25
N TYR A 300 5.50 -17.05 -37.17
CA TYR A 300 6.94 -17.05 -36.98
C TYR A 300 7.51 -18.42 -37.41
N SER A 301 8.62 -18.37 -38.15
CA SER A 301 9.35 -19.57 -38.55
C SER A 301 10.84 -19.39 -38.27
N ALA A 302 11.51 -20.49 -37.92
CA ALA A 302 12.96 -20.50 -37.79
C ALA A 302 13.57 -21.17 -39.05
N ILE A 303 14.52 -20.47 -39.67
CA ILE A 303 15.25 -20.97 -40.86
C ILE A 303 16.61 -21.48 -40.41
N GLN A 304 16.94 -22.70 -40.79
CA GLN A 304 18.20 -23.38 -40.44
C GLN A 304 18.96 -23.88 -41.68
N LYS A 305 18.32 -23.90 -42.85
CA LYS A 305 18.91 -24.45 -44.07
C LYS A 305 19.29 -23.32 -45.05
N SER A 306 20.45 -23.44 -45.66
CA SER A 306 20.97 -22.48 -46.67
C SER A 306 20.02 -22.26 -47.85
N THR A 307 19.31 -23.30 -48.31
CA THR A 307 18.33 -23.21 -49.38
C THR A 307 17.16 -22.29 -49.07
N GLU A 308 16.65 -22.42 -47.81
CA GLU A 308 15.54 -21.58 -47.32
C GLU A 308 15.94 -20.11 -47.20
N VAL A 309 17.22 -19.85 -46.86
CA VAL A 309 17.76 -18.48 -46.80
C VAL A 309 17.76 -17.83 -48.19
N HIS A 310 18.13 -18.54 -49.23
CA HIS A 310 18.12 -18.00 -50.59
C HIS A 310 16.70 -17.66 -51.07
N GLU A 311 15.73 -18.46 -50.73
CA GLU A 311 14.32 -18.18 -51.05
C GLU A 311 13.81 -16.97 -50.28
N LEU A 312 14.19 -16.86 -48.98
CA LEU A 312 13.85 -15.70 -48.15
C LEU A 312 14.44 -14.41 -48.76
N VAL A 313 15.73 -14.40 -49.12
CA VAL A 313 16.39 -13.22 -49.72
C VAL A 313 15.70 -12.79 -51.00
N LYS A 314 15.30 -13.73 -51.87
CA LYS A 314 14.54 -13.39 -53.08
C LYS A 314 13.21 -12.72 -52.76
N LYS A 315 12.53 -13.18 -51.71
CA LYS A 315 11.26 -12.63 -51.23
C LYS A 315 11.46 -11.22 -50.67
N LEU A 316 12.50 -10.99 -49.87
CA LEU A 316 12.77 -9.73 -49.20
C LEU A 316 13.18 -8.63 -50.14
N ARG A 317 13.81 -8.92 -51.30
CA ARG A 317 14.20 -7.95 -52.31
C ARG A 317 13.04 -7.10 -52.89
N ASN A 318 11.82 -7.63 -52.78
CA ASN A 318 10.61 -6.95 -53.28
C ASN A 318 9.78 -6.27 -52.18
N MET A 319 10.32 -6.17 -50.97
CA MET A 319 9.61 -5.56 -49.85
C MET A 319 9.99 -4.10 -49.66
N GLU A 320 9.01 -3.23 -49.48
CA GLU A 320 9.22 -1.81 -49.26
C GLU A 320 9.78 -1.48 -47.88
N LEU A 321 9.48 -2.34 -46.90
CA LEU A 321 9.88 -2.16 -45.49
C LEU A 321 10.32 -3.50 -44.89
N LEU A 322 11.46 -3.49 -44.21
CA LEU A 322 12.03 -4.62 -43.51
C LEU A 322 12.47 -4.20 -42.10
N SER A 323 11.96 -4.88 -41.10
CA SER A 323 12.46 -4.78 -39.73
C SER A 323 13.52 -5.84 -39.51
N VAL A 324 14.67 -5.46 -38.99
CA VAL A 324 15.81 -6.34 -38.71
C VAL A 324 16.19 -6.19 -37.25
N ASP A 325 16.36 -7.34 -36.57
CA ASP A 325 16.89 -7.39 -35.21
C ASP A 325 18.05 -8.41 -35.18
N LEU A 326 19.10 -8.08 -34.43
CA LEU A 326 20.33 -8.86 -34.36
C LEU A 326 20.63 -9.36 -32.97
N GLU A 327 20.86 -10.65 -32.84
CA GLU A 327 21.42 -11.25 -31.63
C GLU A 327 22.93 -11.39 -31.77
N THR A 328 23.68 -10.91 -30.77
CA THR A 328 25.14 -10.86 -30.82
C THR A 328 25.77 -11.46 -29.56
N THR A 329 27.06 -11.84 -29.66
CA THR A 329 27.84 -12.41 -28.55
C THR A 329 28.24 -11.40 -27.50
N ALA A 330 28.26 -10.10 -27.82
CA ALA A 330 28.66 -9.02 -26.94
C ALA A 330 27.93 -7.70 -27.28
N MET A 331 27.92 -6.75 -26.37
CA MET A 331 27.32 -5.43 -26.57
C MET A 331 28.23 -4.49 -27.38
N ASP A 332 29.54 -4.72 -27.40
CA ASP A 332 30.48 -3.93 -28.17
C ASP A 332 30.45 -4.32 -29.66
N PRO A 333 29.96 -3.44 -30.55
CA PRO A 333 29.79 -3.75 -31.96
C PRO A 333 31.09 -4.02 -32.70
N MET A 334 32.25 -3.67 -32.15
CA MET A 334 33.57 -3.92 -32.76
C MET A 334 34.07 -5.35 -32.51
N THR A 335 33.62 -5.96 -31.43
CA THR A 335 34.06 -7.30 -30.99
C THR A 335 32.96 -8.35 -31.05
N ALA A 336 31.71 -7.90 -31.21
CA ALA A 336 30.54 -8.77 -31.23
C ALA A 336 30.42 -9.58 -32.51
N GLU A 337 30.13 -10.88 -32.37
CA GLU A 337 29.75 -11.72 -33.48
C GLU A 337 28.24 -11.90 -33.54
N ILE A 338 27.64 -11.90 -34.72
CA ILE A 338 26.21 -12.11 -34.90
C ILE A 338 25.90 -13.58 -34.71
N VAL A 339 25.00 -13.90 -33.75
CA VAL A 339 24.56 -15.27 -33.47
C VAL A 339 23.12 -15.55 -33.91
N GLY A 340 22.38 -14.51 -34.26
CA GLY A 340 21.02 -14.64 -34.79
C GLY A 340 20.58 -13.39 -35.53
N VAL A 341 19.64 -13.57 -36.47
CA VAL A 341 18.95 -12.45 -37.15
C VAL A 341 17.47 -12.73 -37.16
N ALA A 342 16.68 -11.78 -36.68
CA ALA A 342 15.24 -11.80 -36.83
C ALA A 342 14.82 -10.77 -37.91
N LEU A 343 13.94 -11.17 -38.82
CA LEU A 343 13.45 -10.36 -39.92
C LEU A 343 11.93 -10.37 -39.94
N SER A 344 11.34 -9.19 -40.13
CA SER A 344 9.90 -9.03 -40.29
C SER A 344 9.62 -8.04 -41.41
N TRP A 345 8.67 -8.34 -42.30
CA TRP A 345 8.25 -7.52 -43.44
C TRP A 345 6.74 -7.25 -43.45
N LYS A 346 6.03 -7.77 -42.46
CA LYS A 346 4.60 -7.59 -42.29
C LYS A 346 4.24 -7.78 -40.81
N ALA A 347 3.23 -7.06 -40.34
CA ALA A 347 2.70 -7.26 -39.00
C ALA A 347 2.38 -8.74 -38.72
N ASP A 348 2.68 -9.23 -37.54
CA ASP A 348 2.47 -10.61 -37.06
C ASP A 348 3.16 -11.72 -37.87
N SER A 349 4.12 -11.37 -38.72
CA SER A 349 4.89 -12.33 -39.51
C SER A 349 6.39 -12.06 -39.40
N GLY A 350 7.18 -13.04 -39.05
CA GLY A 350 8.62 -12.93 -38.92
C GLY A 350 9.35 -14.24 -39.10
N VAL A 351 10.62 -14.15 -39.38
CA VAL A 351 11.54 -15.29 -39.50
C VAL A 351 12.73 -15.03 -38.61
N THR A 352 13.13 -16.03 -37.83
CA THR A 352 14.36 -15.98 -37.05
C THR A 352 15.30 -17.07 -37.53
N SER A 353 16.60 -16.77 -37.53
CA SER A 353 17.66 -17.72 -37.83
C SER A 353 18.66 -17.73 -36.71
N ARG A 354 18.98 -18.90 -36.14
CA ARG A 354 20.08 -19.11 -35.18
C ARG A 354 21.31 -19.57 -35.90
N TYR A 355 22.44 -19.07 -35.49
CA TYR A 355 23.74 -19.49 -36.02
C TYR A 355 24.39 -20.55 -35.12
N CYS A 356 24.88 -21.62 -35.71
CA CYS A 356 25.92 -22.47 -35.10
C CYS A 356 27.29 -21.92 -35.53
N THR A 357 28.18 -21.78 -34.57
CA THR A 357 29.57 -21.41 -34.76
C THR A 357 30.23 -22.31 -35.81
N HIS A 358 30.75 -21.71 -36.87
CA HIS A 358 31.77 -22.16 -37.83
C HIS A 358 31.44 -22.20 -39.32
N GLN A 359 30.42 -21.72 -39.84
CA GLN A 359 30.35 -21.38 -41.29
C GLN A 359 29.00 -20.76 -41.65
N CYS A 360 28.93 -19.46 -41.61
CA CYS A 360 27.65 -18.83 -41.87
C CYS A 360 27.58 -18.18 -43.24
N LEU A 361 26.93 -18.90 -44.15
CA LEU A 361 26.52 -18.37 -45.46
C LEU A 361 25.60 -17.12 -45.34
N ILE A 362 24.85 -17.00 -44.23
CA ILE A 362 23.93 -15.89 -44.03
C ILE A 362 24.69 -14.61 -43.67
N SER A 363 25.75 -14.67 -42.87
CA SER A 363 26.53 -13.49 -42.51
C SER A 363 27.22 -12.87 -43.74
N SER A 364 27.66 -13.68 -44.65
CA SER A 364 28.23 -13.17 -45.90
C SER A 364 27.18 -12.63 -46.85
N LEU A 365 26.02 -13.28 -46.98
CA LEU A 365 24.89 -12.82 -47.81
C LEU A 365 24.25 -11.54 -47.23
N VAL A 366 24.00 -11.49 -45.93
CA VAL A 366 23.45 -10.31 -45.25
C VAL A 366 24.44 -9.14 -45.28
N ARG A 367 25.73 -9.38 -45.06
CA ARG A 367 26.78 -8.36 -45.20
C ARG A 367 26.91 -7.86 -46.64
N GLN A 368 26.76 -8.72 -47.63
CA GLN A 368 26.85 -8.37 -49.04
C GLN A 368 25.62 -7.59 -49.51
N GLU A 369 24.43 -7.94 -49.05
CA GLU A 369 23.19 -7.24 -49.40
C GLU A 369 23.01 -5.93 -48.64
N ILE A 370 23.37 -5.83 -47.36
CA ILE A 370 23.37 -4.58 -46.61
C ILE A 370 24.34 -3.57 -47.22
N ARG A 371 25.50 -4.00 -47.73
CA ARG A 371 26.41 -3.12 -48.50
C ARG A 371 25.80 -2.62 -49.79
N ASN A 372 24.94 -3.38 -50.43
CA ASN A 372 24.22 -2.96 -51.63
C ASN A 372 23.07 -2.00 -51.36
N PHE A 373 22.47 -2.03 -50.16
CA PHE A 373 21.42 -1.11 -49.68
C PHE A 373 21.98 0.25 -49.23
N SER A 374 23.23 0.33 -48.80
CA SER A 374 23.87 1.58 -48.39
C SER A 374 24.45 2.41 -49.57
N ALA A 375 24.16 2.02 -50.81
CA ALA A 375 24.62 2.71 -52.03
C ALA A 375 23.48 3.40 -52.82
N PHE A 376 22.34 3.67 -52.14
CA PHE A 376 21.26 4.52 -52.69
C PHE A 376 20.98 5.71 -51.80
#